data_b16d55df11b90a4f38fc194699fed9a2
#
_entry.id   b16d55df11b90a4f38fc194699fed9a2
#
_cell.length_a   1.000
_cell.length_b   1.000
_cell.length_c   1.000
_cell.angle_alpha   90.00
_cell.angle_beta   90.00
_cell.angle_gamma   90.00
#
_symmetry.space_group_name_H-M   'P 1'
#
loop_
_entity.id
_entity.type
_entity.pdbx_description
1 polymer ?
#
loop_
_entity_poly.entity_id
_entity_poly.type
_entity_poly.pdbx_seq_one_letter_code
_entity_poly.pdbx_strand_id
1 'polypeptide(L)'
;YKGYMMMRDHSTNQNRSVNVWPDNPAGSGAEVMKYRFNWNFPIIFSPNDPNKLYAGSNFLHLSTNGGQSWETISGDLTRNLPETIKSSGGPITQDNTGAEFYANIFAIAESEIEEGVIWTGSDDGLIHITRNGGKTWENVTPPENISPKLNMINSIDISPFQKGKVYIAATSYKFGDYTPYLYKSEDYGKSWNLITDGISEDYYTRVVRTDKKREGLLYAGTEWGMFISFDDGSSWNEFQLNLPITSIRDMIVKDNDLVVATHGRSFWMIDDLTPLHQLNNEIVYDEAILFKPDVSYRLAQSGGWRKPNTLLVGENHPNGVIINYYLKNYYSNYLFKIDILKKDGSTIRSFTNNKRKLKINSNKPVLSNENDIDYALSASNIKSIEPHSGGNKLIWDMRYPGFVSFDGMVLYSSPNTGPKVVPGKYDLILTYNDQEIKKEFEIIKDPRVNNTQEDYESQLNFLLKVRDQVSNANQTIIDIRKIKNDLEYINNKVSGKRQIVDLINEFKGKLEVVDNNIHMTKNQSRQDPLNFGIRINNRLAFLLADSQ
;
A
#
# COMPACT_ATOMS: atom_id res chain seq x y z
N TYR A 1 -24.98 12.89 -10.93
CA TYR A 1 -25.45 12.95 -12.29
C TYR A 1 -26.74 13.79 -12.38
N LYS A 2 -26.73 14.86 -13.17
CA LYS A 2 -27.88 15.81 -13.33
C LYS A 2 -28.36 16.46 -12.01
N GLY A 3 -27.52 16.58 -10.99
CA GLY A 3 -27.95 17.02 -9.67
C GLY A 3 -28.65 15.94 -8.84
N TYR A 4 -28.83 14.72 -9.38
CA TYR A 4 -29.39 13.61 -8.60
C TYR A 4 -28.34 13.03 -7.67
N MET A 5 -28.64 13.01 -6.38
CA MET A 5 -27.81 12.44 -5.31
C MET A 5 -28.61 11.40 -4.53
N MET A 6 -27.91 10.34 -4.15
CA MET A 6 -28.47 9.29 -3.32
C MET A 6 -27.55 9.03 -2.13
N MET A 7 -28.10 9.00 -0.93
CA MET A 7 -27.43 8.55 0.26
C MET A 7 -27.79 7.09 0.52
N ARG A 8 -26.79 6.25 0.74
CA ARG A 8 -26.95 4.86 1.16
C ARG A 8 -26.47 4.69 2.61
N ASP A 9 -27.34 4.16 3.45
CA ASP A 9 -26.97 3.71 4.79
C ASP A 9 -26.53 2.24 4.74
N HIS A 10 -25.25 1.99 4.97
CA HIS A 10 -24.68 0.64 4.93
C HIS A 10 -25.09 -0.24 6.12
N SER A 11 -25.53 0.35 7.24
CA SER A 11 -25.98 -0.40 8.40
C SER A 11 -27.37 -0.99 8.19
N THR A 12 -28.26 -0.26 7.52
CA THR A 12 -29.65 -0.65 7.24
C THR A 12 -29.88 -1.09 5.80
N ASN A 13 -28.89 -0.84 4.92
CA ASN A 13 -28.97 -1.06 3.48
C ASN A 13 -30.06 -0.23 2.76
N GLN A 14 -30.49 0.86 3.38
CA GLN A 14 -31.51 1.76 2.86
C GLN A 14 -30.89 2.87 1.99
N ASN A 15 -31.65 3.29 0.98
CA ASN A 15 -31.29 4.40 0.10
C ASN A 15 -32.34 5.50 0.21
N ARG A 16 -31.89 6.77 0.14
CA ARG A 16 -32.79 7.92 -0.01
C ARG A 16 -32.22 8.95 -0.98
N SER A 17 -33.11 9.64 -1.70
CA SER A 17 -32.72 10.80 -2.51
C SER A 17 -32.40 11.99 -1.60
N VAL A 18 -31.29 12.69 -1.90
CA VAL A 18 -30.81 13.86 -1.15
C VAL A 18 -30.48 15.02 -2.09
N ASN A 19 -31.24 15.18 -3.17
CA ASN A 19 -31.01 16.21 -4.18
C ASN A 19 -31.10 17.61 -3.59
N VAL A 20 -30.23 18.51 -4.06
CA VAL A 20 -30.31 19.95 -3.70
C VAL A 20 -31.63 20.53 -4.17
N TRP A 21 -32.04 20.19 -5.38
CA TRP A 21 -33.24 20.70 -6.03
C TRP A 21 -33.94 19.57 -6.82
N PRO A 22 -35.22 19.31 -6.56
CA PRO A 22 -35.95 18.22 -7.22
C PRO A 22 -36.49 18.67 -8.58
N ASP A 23 -35.64 18.73 -9.60
CA ASP A 23 -36.00 19.10 -10.96
C ASP A 23 -35.68 17.99 -11.95
N ASN A 24 -36.38 17.99 -13.09
CA ASN A 24 -36.07 17.15 -14.23
C ASN A 24 -35.61 18.02 -15.40
N PRO A 25 -34.32 18.19 -15.61
CA PRO A 25 -33.74 19.11 -16.59
C PRO A 25 -33.80 18.58 -18.03
N ALA A 26 -34.31 17.37 -18.29
CA ALA A 26 -34.37 16.80 -19.63
C ALA A 26 -35.19 17.66 -20.58
N GLY A 27 -34.63 17.98 -21.76
CA GLY A 27 -35.25 18.82 -22.76
C GLY A 27 -35.20 20.33 -22.52
N SER A 28 -34.59 20.77 -21.42
CA SER A 28 -34.40 22.17 -21.05
C SER A 28 -32.99 22.65 -21.34
N GLY A 29 -32.84 23.85 -21.89
CA GLY A 29 -31.53 24.52 -22.00
C GLY A 29 -31.01 25.02 -20.63
N ALA A 30 -29.73 25.23 -20.52
CA ALA A 30 -29.09 25.71 -19.28
C ALA A 30 -29.63 27.10 -18.87
N GLU A 31 -30.05 27.91 -19.82
CA GLU A 31 -30.57 29.28 -19.63
C GLU A 31 -31.84 29.38 -18.78
N VAL A 32 -32.66 28.32 -18.73
CA VAL A 32 -33.91 28.30 -17.97
C VAL A 32 -33.81 27.57 -16.64
N MET A 33 -32.64 26.99 -16.32
CA MET A 33 -32.44 26.23 -15.10
C MET A 33 -32.17 27.12 -13.89
N LYS A 34 -32.87 26.86 -12.78
CA LYS A 34 -32.59 27.54 -11.50
C LYS A 34 -31.18 27.21 -11.03
N TYR A 35 -30.80 25.95 -11.07
CA TYR A 35 -29.46 25.45 -10.74
C TYR A 35 -28.97 24.57 -11.90
N ARG A 36 -27.78 24.87 -12.38
CA ARG A 36 -27.11 24.09 -13.42
C ARG A 36 -26.19 23.07 -12.78
N PHE A 37 -26.46 21.80 -12.99
CA PHE A 37 -25.60 20.72 -12.53
C PHE A 37 -24.95 20.04 -13.72
N ASN A 38 -23.63 19.91 -13.69
CA ASN A 38 -22.90 19.15 -14.69
C ASN A 38 -23.06 17.64 -14.46
N TRP A 39 -22.59 16.84 -15.41
CA TRP A 39 -22.47 15.40 -15.32
C TRP A 39 -21.70 14.99 -14.05
N ASN A 40 -20.53 15.61 -13.81
CA ASN A 40 -19.62 15.36 -12.70
C ASN A 40 -19.64 16.50 -11.68
N PHE A 41 -20.80 16.97 -11.26
CA PHE A 41 -20.83 18.06 -10.28
C PHE A 41 -20.14 17.62 -8.97
N PRO A 42 -19.34 18.52 -8.33
CA PRO A 42 -18.56 18.18 -7.17
C PRO A 42 -19.43 18.02 -5.92
N ILE A 43 -19.11 17.00 -5.12
CA ILE A 43 -19.72 16.71 -3.82
C ILE A 43 -18.59 16.41 -2.86
N ILE A 44 -18.49 17.17 -1.77
CA ILE A 44 -17.45 16.95 -0.74
C ILE A 44 -18.02 17.06 0.68
N PHE A 45 -17.49 16.26 1.59
CA PHE A 45 -17.66 16.52 3.02
C PHE A 45 -16.61 17.51 3.50
N SER A 46 -16.97 18.33 4.49
CA SER A 46 -16.00 19.19 5.17
C SER A 46 -14.96 18.33 5.89
N PRO A 47 -13.67 18.62 5.75
CA PRO A 47 -12.64 17.97 6.55
C PRO A 47 -12.67 18.37 8.03
N ASN A 48 -13.35 19.49 8.35
CA ASN A 48 -13.41 20.05 9.71
C ASN A 48 -14.68 19.60 10.47
N ASP A 49 -15.77 19.30 9.75
CA ASP A 49 -17.05 18.85 10.32
C ASP A 49 -17.71 17.80 9.42
N PRO A 50 -17.72 16.52 9.79
CA PRO A 50 -18.27 15.45 8.96
C PRO A 50 -19.79 15.56 8.71
N ASN A 51 -20.51 16.46 9.42
CA ASN A 51 -21.92 16.70 9.18
C ASN A 51 -22.16 17.74 8.07
N LYS A 52 -21.14 18.49 7.67
CA LYS A 52 -21.22 19.45 6.57
C LYS A 52 -20.95 18.76 5.24
N LEU A 53 -21.92 18.84 4.34
CA LEU A 53 -21.86 18.32 2.98
C LEU A 53 -22.05 19.46 1.99
N TYR A 54 -21.10 19.64 1.08
CA TYR A 54 -21.17 20.65 0.01
C TYR A 54 -21.49 19.99 -1.32
N ALA A 55 -22.28 20.70 -2.16
CA ALA A 55 -22.56 20.33 -3.52
C ALA A 55 -22.50 21.57 -4.44
N GLY A 56 -21.85 21.44 -5.60
CA GLY A 56 -21.71 22.52 -6.59
C GLY A 56 -22.71 22.41 -7.72
N SER A 57 -23.51 23.45 -7.93
CA SER A 57 -24.16 23.78 -9.20
C SER A 57 -23.43 24.99 -9.81
N ASN A 58 -24.09 25.96 -10.37
CA ASN A 58 -23.53 27.31 -10.56
C ASN A 58 -23.47 28.10 -9.24
N PHE A 59 -24.09 27.58 -8.17
CA PHE A 59 -24.02 28.04 -6.78
C PHE A 59 -23.38 26.96 -5.90
N LEU A 60 -22.86 27.37 -4.75
CA LEU A 60 -22.43 26.42 -3.71
C LEU A 60 -23.57 26.18 -2.72
N HIS A 61 -23.87 24.92 -2.46
CA HIS A 61 -24.89 24.47 -1.53
C HIS A 61 -24.28 23.72 -0.35
N LEU A 62 -24.84 23.95 0.85
CA LEU A 62 -24.45 23.32 2.11
C LEU A 62 -25.63 22.56 2.71
N SER A 63 -25.39 21.34 3.14
CA SER A 63 -26.28 20.60 4.03
C SER A 63 -25.53 20.25 5.33
N THR A 64 -26.24 20.37 6.47
CA THR A 64 -25.72 20.00 7.82
C THR A 64 -26.50 18.84 8.43
N ASN A 65 -27.35 18.18 7.65
CA ASN A 65 -28.23 17.10 8.10
C ASN A 65 -28.27 15.92 7.12
N GLY A 66 -27.15 15.63 6.48
CA GLY A 66 -27.00 14.50 5.54
C GLY A 66 -27.87 14.64 4.28
N GLY A 67 -28.02 15.85 3.78
CA GLY A 67 -28.75 16.13 2.54
C GLY A 67 -30.28 16.14 2.67
N GLN A 68 -30.82 16.22 3.91
CA GLN A 68 -32.28 16.35 4.09
C GLN A 68 -32.78 17.75 3.73
N SER A 69 -31.96 18.76 3.95
CA SER A 69 -32.19 20.13 3.48
C SER A 69 -30.88 20.78 3.08
N TRP A 70 -30.99 21.79 2.21
CA TRP A 70 -29.87 22.48 1.63
C TRP A 70 -30.05 24.00 1.75
N GLU A 71 -28.95 24.68 2.05
CA GLU A 71 -28.83 26.13 2.03
C GLU A 71 -27.90 26.52 0.87
N THR A 72 -28.28 27.53 0.08
CA THR A 72 -27.41 28.10 -0.94
C THR A 72 -26.57 29.19 -0.28
N ILE A 73 -25.24 28.96 -0.19
CA ILE A 73 -24.29 29.81 0.54
C ILE A 73 -23.42 30.69 -0.37
N SER A 74 -23.81 30.83 -1.65
CA SER A 74 -23.11 31.73 -2.59
C SER A 74 -24.09 32.42 -3.54
N GLY A 75 -23.61 33.42 -4.28
CA GLY A 75 -24.18 33.84 -5.56
C GLY A 75 -23.80 32.87 -6.69
N ASP A 76 -24.14 33.22 -7.94
CA ASP A 76 -23.63 32.50 -9.12
C ASP A 76 -22.10 32.72 -9.21
N LEU A 77 -21.32 31.64 -9.11
CA LEU A 77 -19.85 31.64 -9.09
C LEU A 77 -19.25 31.31 -10.45
N THR A 78 -20.02 31.49 -11.51
CA THR A 78 -19.63 31.27 -12.90
C THR A 78 -19.67 32.57 -13.71
N ARG A 79 -19.16 32.56 -14.93
CA ARG A 79 -19.27 33.72 -15.83
C ARG A 79 -20.71 33.95 -16.29
N ASN A 80 -21.49 32.87 -16.34
CA ASN A 80 -22.91 32.92 -16.75
C ASN A 80 -23.15 33.72 -18.05
N LEU A 81 -22.29 33.52 -19.06
CA LEU A 81 -22.38 34.23 -20.32
C LEU A 81 -23.59 33.75 -21.11
N PRO A 82 -24.54 34.63 -21.51
CA PRO A 82 -25.78 34.23 -22.18
C PRO A 82 -25.56 33.40 -23.44
N GLU A 83 -24.50 33.65 -24.18
CA GLU A 83 -24.16 32.94 -25.42
C GLU A 83 -23.69 31.49 -25.16
N THR A 84 -23.17 31.16 -23.97
CA THR A 84 -22.63 29.84 -23.63
C THR A 84 -23.62 28.91 -22.94
N ILE A 85 -24.77 29.42 -22.48
CA ILE A 85 -25.79 28.68 -21.74
C ILE A 85 -27.07 28.45 -22.54
N LYS A 86 -27.09 28.83 -23.80
CA LYS A 86 -28.22 28.58 -24.69
C LYS A 86 -28.52 27.09 -24.85
N SER A 87 -29.74 26.79 -25.25
CA SER A 87 -30.18 25.45 -25.59
C SER A 87 -29.23 24.78 -26.61
N SER A 88 -28.82 23.54 -26.34
CA SER A 88 -27.94 22.78 -27.22
C SER A 88 -28.67 22.16 -28.40
N GLY A 89 -27.93 21.96 -29.52
CA GLY A 89 -28.47 21.37 -30.76
C GLY A 89 -29.18 22.38 -31.64
N GLY A 90 -29.92 21.90 -32.61
CA GLY A 90 -30.61 22.72 -33.60
C GLY A 90 -29.85 22.83 -34.92
N PRO A 91 -30.46 23.45 -35.97
CA PRO A 91 -31.83 24.02 -36.01
C PRO A 91 -32.96 22.98 -36.16
N ILE A 92 -32.64 21.70 -36.49
CA ILE A 92 -33.65 20.67 -36.75
C ILE A 92 -34.17 20.07 -35.43
N THR A 93 -33.25 19.64 -34.52
CA THR A 93 -33.58 19.06 -33.21
C THR A 93 -32.72 19.68 -32.13
N GLN A 94 -33.29 19.83 -30.94
CA GLN A 94 -32.54 20.18 -29.73
C GLN A 94 -31.83 18.94 -29.17
N ASP A 95 -30.74 19.16 -28.45
CA ASP A 95 -29.97 18.12 -27.78
C ASP A 95 -29.70 18.49 -26.30
N ASN A 96 -30.78 18.68 -25.57
CA ASN A 96 -30.75 19.06 -24.17
C ASN A 96 -30.86 17.80 -23.30
N THR A 97 -29.72 17.16 -23.01
CA THR A 97 -29.66 15.93 -22.18
C THR A 97 -30.00 16.21 -20.72
N GLY A 98 -29.88 17.45 -20.29
CA GLY A 98 -30.04 17.88 -18.88
C GLY A 98 -28.88 17.50 -17.95
N ALA A 99 -27.74 17.14 -18.52
CA ALA A 99 -26.55 16.76 -17.77
C ALA A 99 -25.28 17.50 -18.20
N GLU A 100 -25.25 18.01 -19.43
CA GLU A 100 -24.09 18.61 -20.07
C GLU A 100 -24.22 20.14 -20.10
N PHE A 101 -24.65 20.68 -18.98
CA PHE A 101 -24.75 22.12 -18.81
C PHE A 101 -23.35 22.73 -18.61
N TYR A 102 -23.13 23.88 -19.21
CA TYR A 102 -21.94 24.71 -19.03
C TYR A 102 -22.20 25.81 -18.02
N ALA A 103 -21.13 26.47 -17.56
CA ALA A 103 -21.13 27.46 -16.49
C ALA A 103 -21.61 26.86 -15.15
N ASN A 104 -20.82 25.91 -14.64
CA ASN A 104 -21.02 25.23 -13.37
C ASN A 104 -19.75 25.27 -12.51
N ILE A 105 -19.91 25.15 -11.20
CA ILE A 105 -18.79 24.80 -10.31
C ILE A 105 -18.39 23.36 -10.65
N PHE A 106 -17.10 23.16 -10.94
CA PHE A 106 -16.53 21.87 -11.31
C PHE A 106 -15.55 21.31 -10.29
N ALA A 107 -14.97 22.18 -9.45
CA ALA A 107 -14.09 21.81 -8.34
C ALA A 107 -14.46 22.58 -7.07
N ILE A 108 -14.38 21.90 -5.92
CA ILE A 108 -14.59 22.47 -4.58
C ILE A 108 -13.50 21.90 -3.67
N ALA A 109 -12.91 22.75 -2.84
CA ALA A 109 -12.03 22.32 -1.75
C ALA A 109 -12.24 23.19 -0.52
N GLU A 110 -12.30 22.60 0.68
CA GLU A 110 -12.24 23.30 1.95
C GLU A 110 -10.90 23.01 2.62
N SER A 111 -10.31 24.04 3.26
CA SER A 111 -9.04 23.88 3.95
C SER A 111 -9.17 22.97 5.18
N GLU A 112 -8.23 22.02 5.33
CA GLU A 112 -8.15 21.16 6.51
C GLU A 112 -7.63 21.90 7.76
N ILE A 113 -6.94 23.04 7.57
CA ILE A 113 -6.28 23.80 8.63
C ILE A 113 -6.92 25.17 8.89
N GLU A 114 -7.94 25.54 8.11
CA GLU A 114 -8.70 26.78 8.26
C GLU A 114 -10.17 26.53 7.94
N GLU A 115 -10.96 26.20 8.97
CA GLU A 115 -12.41 25.97 8.80
C GLU A 115 -13.11 27.16 8.14
N GLY A 116 -13.95 26.89 7.14
CA GLY A 116 -14.71 27.91 6.41
C GLY A 116 -13.91 28.64 5.34
N VAL A 117 -12.65 28.27 5.09
CA VAL A 117 -11.90 28.68 3.89
C VAL A 117 -12.20 27.69 2.80
N ILE A 118 -13.07 28.09 1.84
CA ILE A 118 -13.57 27.25 0.77
C ILE A 118 -13.20 27.87 -0.57
N TRP A 119 -12.69 27.05 -1.47
CA TRP A 119 -12.37 27.41 -2.84
C TRP A 119 -13.32 26.72 -3.81
N THR A 120 -13.70 27.41 -4.87
CA THR A 120 -14.46 26.86 -5.98
C THR A 120 -13.82 27.22 -7.31
N GLY A 121 -13.88 26.28 -8.25
CA GLY A 121 -13.46 26.49 -9.63
C GLY A 121 -14.57 26.10 -10.58
N SER A 122 -14.85 26.95 -11.60
CA SER A 122 -15.90 26.70 -12.58
C SER A 122 -15.34 26.11 -13.89
N ASP A 123 -16.22 25.46 -14.65
CA ASP A 123 -15.88 24.92 -15.97
C ASP A 123 -15.73 26.02 -17.04
N ASP A 124 -16.14 27.25 -16.75
CA ASP A 124 -15.96 28.46 -17.56
C ASP A 124 -14.85 29.39 -17.04
N GLY A 125 -13.99 28.90 -16.12
CA GLY A 125 -12.69 29.45 -15.80
C GLY A 125 -12.66 30.50 -14.70
N LEU A 126 -13.63 30.55 -13.79
CA LEU A 126 -13.55 31.39 -12.61
C LEU A 126 -13.09 30.60 -11.37
N ILE A 127 -12.31 31.28 -10.54
CA ILE A 127 -11.90 30.79 -9.23
C ILE A 127 -12.39 31.77 -8.17
N HIS A 128 -13.13 31.26 -7.19
CA HIS A 128 -13.63 32.04 -6.08
C HIS A 128 -13.17 31.44 -4.74
N ILE A 129 -13.00 32.31 -3.77
CA ILE A 129 -12.70 31.94 -2.38
C ILE A 129 -13.68 32.59 -1.42
N THR A 130 -14.07 31.87 -0.39
CA THR A 130 -14.63 32.42 0.84
C THR A 130 -13.70 32.11 2.01
N ARG A 131 -13.60 33.01 2.98
CA ARG A 131 -12.84 32.82 4.22
C ARG A 131 -13.71 32.88 5.47
N ASN A 132 -15.02 32.79 5.28
CA ASN A 132 -16.00 32.91 6.36
C ASN A 132 -17.22 32.01 6.17
N GLY A 133 -17.02 30.83 5.59
CA GLY A 133 -18.05 29.81 5.42
C GLY A 133 -19.15 30.18 4.44
N GLY A 134 -18.83 30.95 3.40
CA GLY A 134 -19.78 31.32 2.34
C GLY A 134 -20.53 32.65 2.55
N LYS A 135 -20.27 33.39 3.65
CA LYS A 135 -20.91 34.69 3.89
C LYS A 135 -20.50 35.75 2.87
N THR A 136 -19.26 35.74 2.44
CA THR A 136 -18.72 36.60 1.37
C THR A 136 -17.82 35.80 0.46
N TRP A 137 -17.82 36.14 -0.82
CA TRP A 137 -17.02 35.50 -1.87
C TRP A 137 -16.19 36.52 -2.61
N GLU A 138 -14.94 36.17 -2.90
CA GLU A 138 -13.98 36.96 -3.63
C GLU A 138 -13.58 36.20 -4.91
N ASN A 139 -13.61 36.89 -6.06
CA ASN A 139 -13.09 36.34 -7.32
C ASN A 139 -11.57 36.54 -7.32
N VAL A 140 -10.85 35.43 -7.35
CA VAL A 140 -9.39 35.38 -7.32
C VAL A 140 -8.81 34.69 -8.56
N THR A 141 -9.55 34.70 -9.66
CA THR A 141 -9.12 34.11 -10.93
C THR A 141 -7.80 34.71 -11.39
N PRO A 142 -6.82 33.90 -11.84
CA PRO A 142 -5.60 34.40 -12.46
C PRO A 142 -5.90 35.33 -13.62
N PRO A 143 -5.10 36.37 -13.86
CA PRO A 143 -5.27 37.26 -15.01
C PRO A 143 -5.02 36.52 -16.33
N GLU A 144 -5.59 37.05 -17.45
CA GLU A 144 -5.61 36.39 -18.77
C GLU A 144 -4.19 36.15 -19.37
N ASN A 145 -3.17 36.88 -18.90
CA ASN A 145 -1.79 36.64 -19.30
C ASN A 145 -1.15 35.40 -18.61
N ILE A 146 -1.82 34.84 -17.59
CA ILE A 146 -1.40 33.60 -16.89
C ILE A 146 -2.33 32.44 -17.24
N SER A 147 -3.64 32.68 -17.33
CA SER A 147 -4.65 31.67 -17.57
C SER A 147 -5.59 32.11 -18.68
N PRO A 148 -5.84 31.26 -19.72
CA PRO A 148 -6.87 31.54 -20.73
C PRO A 148 -8.23 31.82 -20.09
N LYS A 149 -9.00 32.72 -20.67
CA LYS A 149 -10.28 33.21 -20.10
C LYS A 149 -11.28 32.12 -19.75
N LEU A 150 -11.38 31.07 -20.60
CA LEU A 150 -12.35 29.98 -20.43
C LEU A 150 -11.65 28.66 -20.03
N ASN A 151 -10.53 28.77 -19.33
CA ASN A 151 -9.74 27.62 -18.89
C ASN A 151 -10.50 26.87 -17.79
N MET A 152 -11.00 25.68 -18.10
CA MET A 152 -11.80 24.87 -17.18
C MET A 152 -10.99 24.49 -15.95
N ILE A 153 -11.48 24.80 -14.75
CA ILE A 153 -10.84 24.45 -13.49
C ILE A 153 -11.23 23.03 -13.11
N ASN A 154 -10.33 22.08 -13.35
CA ASN A 154 -10.62 20.66 -13.14
C ASN A 154 -10.44 20.20 -11.69
N SER A 155 -9.43 20.75 -11.01
CA SER A 155 -9.01 20.28 -9.69
C SER A 155 -8.46 21.43 -8.86
N ILE A 156 -8.83 21.45 -7.59
CA ILE A 156 -8.28 22.34 -6.56
C ILE A 156 -7.79 21.46 -5.41
N ASP A 157 -6.57 21.70 -4.94
CA ASP A 157 -6.04 21.05 -3.74
C ASP A 157 -5.35 22.07 -2.84
N ILE A 158 -5.74 22.10 -1.57
CA ILE A 158 -5.27 23.10 -0.60
C ILE A 158 -4.13 22.47 0.22
N SER A 159 -3.08 23.24 0.43
CA SER A 159 -1.96 22.77 1.25
C SER A 159 -2.42 22.44 2.69
N PRO A 160 -2.13 21.23 3.19
CA PRO A 160 -2.38 20.90 4.59
C PRO A 160 -1.33 21.47 5.55
N PHE A 161 -0.29 22.14 5.03
CA PHE A 161 0.85 22.65 5.80
C PHE A 161 0.84 24.17 5.95
N GLN A 162 0.38 24.88 4.91
CA GLN A 162 0.47 26.33 4.86
C GLN A 162 -0.89 26.97 4.56
N LYS A 163 -1.29 27.93 5.39
CA LYS A 163 -2.50 28.74 5.19
C LYS A 163 -2.43 29.58 3.92
N GLY A 164 -3.54 29.68 3.20
CA GLY A 164 -3.64 30.47 1.98
C GLY A 164 -2.94 29.87 0.75
N LYS A 165 -2.30 28.70 0.89
CA LYS A 165 -1.61 28.02 -0.20
C LYS A 165 -2.52 27.01 -0.89
N VAL A 166 -2.59 27.08 -2.23
CA VAL A 166 -3.46 26.25 -3.06
C VAL A 166 -2.78 25.90 -4.37
N TYR A 167 -3.14 24.74 -4.90
CA TYR A 167 -2.72 24.24 -6.22
C TYR A 167 -3.96 23.96 -7.06
N ILE A 168 -3.89 24.32 -8.34
CA ILE A 168 -5.03 24.20 -9.27
C ILE A 168 -4.56 23.59 -10.57
N ALA A 169 -5.28 22.59 -11.05
CA ALA A 169 -5.14 22.07 -12.42
C ALA A 169 -6.30 22.55 -13.29
N ALA A 170 -5.97 23.06 -14.47
CA ALA A 170 -6.94 23.58 -15.41
C ALA A 170 -6.64 23.10 -16.84
N THR A 171 -7.66 23.14 -17.72
CA THR A 171 -7.54 22.70 -19.12
C THR A 171 -8.28 23.59 -20.10
N SER A 172 -7.70 23.80 -21.27
CA SER A 172 -8.33 24.46 -22.44
C SER A 172 -8.44 23.56 -23.67
N TYR A 173 -8.32 22.23 -23.51
CA TYR A 173 -8.33 21.29 -24.65
C TYR A 173 -9.57 21.38 -25.54
N LYS A 174 -10.73 21.75 -24.98
CA LYS A 174 -11.98 21.95 -25.73
C LYS A 174 -11.90 23.10 -26.74
N PHE A 175 -10.94 23.99 -26.59
CA PHE A 175 -10.66 25.11 -27.49
C PHE A 175 -9.43 24.85 -28.38
N GLY A 176 -8.90 23.61 -28.41
CA GLY A 176 -7.71 23.24 -29.19
C GLY A 176 -6.38 23.66 -28.56
N ASP A 177 -6.39 24.06 -27.30
CA ASP A 177 -5.22 24.41 -26.52
C ASP A 177 -4.87 23.26 -25.58
N TYR A 178 -3.74 22.59 -25.83
CA TYR A 178 -3.26 21.42 -25.11
C TYR A 178 -2.15 21.74 -24.10
N THR A 179 -1.88 23.01 -23.87
CA THR A 179 -0.88 23.49 -22.90
C THR A 179 -1.22 23.01 -21.49
N PRO A 180 -0.24 22.52 -20.70
CA PRO A 180 -0.45 22.20 -19.30
C PRO A 180 -0.65 23.48 -18.48
N TYR A 181 -1.68 23.48 -17.64
CA TYR A 181 -1.99 24.57 -16.73
C TYR A 181 -2.04 24.06 -15.29
N LEU A 182 -0.97 24.28 -14.54
CA LEU A 182 -0.91 24.10 -13.10
C LEU A 182 -0.57 25.42 -12.43
N TYR A 183 -1.42 25.88 -11.53
CA TYR A 183 -1.24 27.14 -10.84
C TYR A 183 -1.00 26.91 -9.36
N LYS A 184 -0.15 27.75 -8.78
CA LYS A 184 0.08 27.86 -7.34
C LYS A 184 -0.17 29.28 -6.86
N SER A 185 -0.89 29.43 -5.76
CA SER A 185 -0.97 30.67 -4.98
C SER A 185 -0.59 30.37 -3.54
N GLU A 186 0.05 31.32 -2.87
CA GLU A 186 0.45 31.22 -1.45
C GLU A 186 -0.18 32.31 -0.57
N ASP A 187 -1.07 33.10 -1.15
CA ASP A 187 -1.61 34.33 -0.55
C ASP A 187 -3.13 34.49 -0.73
N TYR A 188 -3.85 33.34 -0.71
CA TYR A 188 -5.31 33.26 -0.92
C TYR A 188 -5.76 33.73 -2.31
N GLY A 189 -4.94 33.50 -3.34
CA GLY A 189 -5.27 33.81 -4.73
C GLY A 189 -5.01 35.26 -5.15
N LYS A 190 -4.31 36.07 -4.34
CA LYS A 190 -3.93 37.43 -4.72
C LYS A 190 -2.85 37.44 -5.79
N SER A 191 -1.96 36.46 -5.76
CA SER A 191 -0.95 36.24 -6.79
C SER A 191 -0.91 34.78 -7.22
N TRP A 192 -0.51 34.53 -8.48
CA TRP A 192 -0.47 33.22 -9.10
C TRP A 192 0.83 32.97 -9.82
N ASN A 193 1.35 31.77 -9.67
CA ASN A 193 2.50 31.27 -10.43
C ASN A 193 2.07 30.07 -11.26
N LEU A 194 2.49 30.01 -12.53
CA LEU A 194 2.40 28.81 -13.35
C LEU A 194 3.57 27.89 -12.97
N ILE A 195 3.26 26.63 -12.66
CA ILE A 195 4.21 25.64 -12.13
C ILE A 195 4.22 24.39 -13.01
N THR A 196 4.69 24.50 -14.26
CA THR A 196 4.63 23.41 -15.26
C THR A 196 6.01 23.00 -15.79
N ASP A 197 7.11 23.49 -15.20
CA ASP A 197 8.46 23.14 -15.66
C ASP A 197 8.71 21.63 -15.56
N GLY A 198 9.11 20.99 -16.67
CA GLY A 198 9.29 19.54 -16.80
C GLY A 198 8.07 18.78 -17.32
N ILE A 199 6.89 19.41 -17.49
CA ILE A 199 5.73 18.82 -18.18
C ILE A 199 5.75 19.25 -19.65
N SER A 200 5.61 18.30 -20.58
CA SER A 200 5.59 18.58 -22.02
C SER A 200 4.43 19.52 -22.42
N GLU A 201 4.67 20.39 -23.40
CA GLU A 201 3.75 21.47 -23.80
C GLU A 201 2.36 20.99 -24.27
N ASP A 202 2.22 19.75 -24.72
CA ASP A 202 0.98 19.14 -25.18
C ASP A 202 0.37 18.13 -24.16
N TYR A 203 0.91 18.10 -22.93
CA TYR A 203 0.41 17.25 -21.85
C TYR A 203 -0.52 18.01 -20.92
N TYR A 204 -1.70 18.39 -21.43
CA TYR A 204 -2.63 19.17 -20.61
C TYR A 204 -3.04 18.45 -19.32
N THR A 205 -3.09 19.22 -18.27
CA THR A 205 -3.24 18.74 -16.89
C THR A 205 -4.69 18.52 -16.54
N ARG A 206 -4.97 17.51 -15.73
CA ARG A 206 -6.31 17.12 -15.27
C ARG A 206 -6.48 17.28 -13.76
N VAL A 207 -5.46 16.95 -13.01
CA VAL A 207 -5.54 16.88 -11.55
C VAL A 207 -4.19 17.19 -10.93
N VAL A 208 -4.20 17.85 -9.79
CA VAL A 208 -3.05 18.03 -8.90
C VAL A 208 -3.45 17.64 -7.48
N ARG A 209 -2.53 16.99 -6.74
CA ARG A 209 -2.70 16.63 -5.34
C ARG A 209 -1.42 16.89 -4.56
N THR A 210 -1.60 17.42 -3.35
CA THR A 210 -0.53 17.55 -2.37
C THR A 210 -0.38 16.26 -1.58
N ASP A 211 0.84 15.91 -1.24
CA ASP A 211 1.09 14.89 -0.22
C ASP A 211 0.60 15.38 1.14
N LYS A 212 0.12 14.45 1.99
CA LYS A 212 -0.43 14.78 3.31
C LYS A 212 0.59 14.71 4.44
N LYS A 213 1.79 14.14 4.18
CA LYS A 213 2.85 13.95 5.17
C LYS A 213 4.13 14.70 4.85
N ARG A 214 4.36 15.02 3.57
CA ARG A 214 5.56 15.72 3.11
C ARG A 214 5.21 17.01 2.38
N GLU A 215 5.57 18.15 3.00
CA GLU A 215 5.42 19.45 2.36
C GLU A 215 6.28 19.54 1.08
N GLY A 216 5.72 20.12 0.03
CA GLY A 216 6.37 20.30 -1.27
C GLY A 216 6.40 19.06 -2.15
N LEU A 217 5.88 17.91 -1.69
CA LEU A 217 5.66 16.73 -2.52
C LEU A 217 4.29 16.83 -3.18
N LEU A 218 4.28 16.87 -4.52
CA LEU A 218 3.07 17.02 -5.32
C LEU A 218 2.99 15.93 -6.38
N TYR A 219 1.75 15.57 -6.74
CA TYR A 219 1.42 14.66 -7.82
C TYR A 219 0.55 15.37 -8.85
N ALA A 220 0.87 15.24 -10.13
CA ALA A 220 0.06 15.78 -11.22
C ALA A 220 -0.35 14.66 -12.19
N GLY A 221 -1.61 14.69 -12.58
CA GLY A 221 -2.15 13.81 -13.63
C GLY A 221 -2.46 14.61 -14.89
N THR A 222 -2.02 14.09 -16.02
CA THR A 222 -2.22 14.66 -17.35
C THR A 222 -3.06 13.74 -18.22
N GLU A 223 -3.32 14.13 -19.45
CA GLU A 223 -3.95 13.24 -20.45
C GLU A 223 -3.06 12.04 -20.80
N TRP A 224 -1.74 12.12 -20.63
CA TRP A 224 -0.80 11.12 -21.09
C TRP A 224 -0.01 10.42 -19.99
N GLY A 225 -0.33 10.67 -18.72
CA GLY A 225 0.35 10.02 -17.59
C GLY A 225 0.49 10.90 -16.37
N MET A 226 1.40 10.49 -15.49
CA MET A 226 1.62 11.11 -14.19
C MET A 226 2.98 11.78 -14.08
N PHE A 227 3.01 12.81 -13.25
CA PHE A 227 4.21 13.55 -12.87
C PHE A 227 4.29 13.70 -11.35
N ILE A 228 5.51 13.84 -10.84
CA ILE A 228 5.82 14.09 -9.42
C ILE A 228 6.74 15.28 -9.29
N SER A 229 6.51 16.10 -8.28
CA SER A 229 7.40 17.18 -7.87
C SER A 229 7.80 17.00 -6.43
N PHE A 230 9.08 17.21 -6.11
CA PHE A 230 9.63 17.18 -4.75
C PHE A 230 9.97 18.57 -4.21
N ASP A 231 9.74 19.62 -4.99
CA ASP A 231 10.17 21.00 -4.77
C ASP A 231 9.01 22.01 -4.92
N ASP A 232 7.82 21.59 -4.49
CA ASP A 232 6.65 22.45 -4.44
C ASP A 232 6.19 22.95 -5.83
N GLY A 233 6.37 22.11 -6.86
CA GLY A 233 5.98 22.39 -8.22
C GLY A 233 7.01 23.20 -9.02
N SER A 234 8.19 23.48 -8.45
CA SER A 234 9.25 24.20 -9.18
C SER A 234 9.80 23.39 -10.34
N SER A 235 9.81 22.05 -10.21
CA SER A 235 10.12 21.12 -11.31
C SER A 235 9.31 19.85 -11.20
N TRP A 236 9.00 19.22 -12.34
CA TRP A 236 8.25 17.99 -12.46
C TRP A 236 9.07 16.92 -13.17
N ASN A 237 8.94 15.69 -12.69
CA ASN A 237 9.52 14.49 -13.30
C ASN A 237 8.40 13.51 -13.66
N GLU A 238 8.57 12.75 -14.74
CA GLU A 238 7.66 11.67 -15.07
C GLU A 238 7.59 10.65 -13.92
N PHE A 239 6.37 10.23 -13.59
CA PHE A 239 6.11 9.27 -12.52
C PHE A 239 5.17 8.17 -12.99
N GLN A 240 5.57 7.49 -14.05
CA GLN A 240 4.73 6.50 -14.72
C GLN A 240 4.83 5.11 -14.08
N LEU A 241 5.98 4.73 -13.51
CA LEU A 241 6.25 3.39 -12.96
C LEU A 241 5.78 2.28 -13.94
N ASN A 242 4.89 1.39 -13.50
CA ASN A 242 4.27 0.36 -14.34
C ASN A 242 2.87 0.72 -14.83
N LEU A 243 2.41 1.95 -14.59
CA LEU A 243 1.15 2.46 -15.11
C LEU A 243 1.26 2.61 -16.63
N PRO A 244 0.35 2.05 -17.45
CA PRO A 244 0.37 2.30 -18.89
C PRO A 244 0.05 3.76 -19.20
N ILE A 245 0.49 4.25 -20.37
CA ILE A 245 0.13 5.58 -20.84
C ILE A 245 -1.40 5.67 -20.95
N THR A 246 -1.99 6.56 -20.18
CA THR A 246 -3.44 6.76 -20.08
C THR A 246 -3.77 8.11 -19.49
N SER A 247 -4.95 8.61 -19.76
CA SER A 247 -5.45 9.84 -19.13
C SER A 247 -5.74 9.62 -17.65
N ILE A 248 -5.17 10.46 -16.80
CA ILE A 248 -5.38 10.46 -15.36
C ILE A 248 -6.53 11.42 -15.04
N ARG A 249 -7.67 10.87 -14.65
CA ARG A 249 -8.88 11.67 -14.43
C ARG A 249 -8.96 12.29 -13.06
N ASP A 250 -8.55 11.53 -12.05
CA ASP A 250 -8.52 11.99 -10.67
C ASP A 250 -7.49 11.19 -9.86
N MET A 251 -7.08 11.75 -8.73
CA MET A 251 -6.18 11.12 -7.77
C MET A 251 -6.59 11.51 -6.36
N ILE A 252 -6.26 10.66 -5.40
CA ILE A 252 -6.38 10.97 -3.98
C ILE A 252 -5.18 10.38 -3.22
N VAL A 253 -4.58 11.19 -2.35
CA VAL A 253 -3.66 10.71 -1.33
C VAL A 253 -4.49 10.36 -0.10
N LYS A 254 -4.58 9.07 0.21
CA LYS A 254 -5.36 8.56 1.34
C LYS A 254 -4.43 7.81 2.30
N ASP A 255 -4.30 8.32 3.51
CA ASP A 255 -3.39 7.82 4.55
C ASP A 255 -1.93 7.79 4.07
N ASN A 256 -1.43 6.66 3.59
CA ASN A 256 -0.08 6.50 3.04
C ASN A 256 -0.09 5.94 1.61
N ASP A 257 -1.23 6.00 0.94
CA ASP A 257 -1.42 5.44 -0.39
C ASP A 257 -1.79 6.53 -1.40
N LEU A 258 -1.39 6.35 -2.65
CA LEU A 258 -1.85 7.16 -3.77
C LEU A 258 -2.75 6.32 -4.67
N VAL A 259 -4.03 6.70 -4.73
CA VAL A 259 -5.02 6.05 -5.60
C VAL A 259 -5.23 6.91 -6.84
N VAL A 260 -5.20 6.28 -8.00
CA VAL A 260 -5.27 6.93 -9.31
C VAL A 260 -6.45 6.39 -10.11
N ALA A 261 -7.33 7.27 -10.57
CA ALA A 261 -8.43 6.96 -11.47
C ALA A 261 -8.04 7.28 -12.92
N THR A 262 -8.07 6.27 -13.79
CA THR A 262 -7.69 6.40 -15.19
C THR A 262 -8.91 6.38 -16.13
N HIS A 263 -8.72 6.89 -17.32
CA HIS A 263 -9.71 6.73 -18.38
C HIS A 263 -9.42 5.46 -19.20
N GLY A 264 -10.17 4.40 -18.91
CA GLY A 264 -10.11 3.16 -19.69
C GLY A 264 -9.03 2.17 -19.26
N ARG A 265 -8.32 2.41 -18.14
CA ARG A 265 -7.34 1.49 -17.56
C ARG A 265 -7.59 1.20 -16.07
N SER A 266 -8.85 1.38 -15.61
CA SER A 266 -9.30 1.10 -14.25
C SER A 266 -8.61 1.97 -13.18
N PHE A 267 -8.63 1.51 -11.92
CA PHE A 267 -7.97 2.16 -10.79
C PHE A 267 -6.60 1.54 -10.54
N TRP A 268 -5.65 2.40 -10.16
CA TRP A 268 -4.30 2.01 -9.78
C TRP A 268 -3.99 2.53 -8.39
N MET A 269 -3.10 1.86 -7.67
CA MET A 269 -2.73 2.26 -6.33
C MET A 269 -1.24 2.01 -6.07
N ILE A 270 -0.61 2.96 -5.42
CA ILE A 270 0.69 2.79 -4.77
C ILE A 270 0.40 2.61 -3.29
N ASP A 271 0.62 1.40 -2.75
CA ASP A 271 0.29 1.00 -1.38
C ASP A 271 1.25 1.50 -0.31
N ASP A 272 2.21 2.31 -0.60
CA ASP A 272 3.19 2.77 0.38
C ASP A 272 4.00 3.94 -0.19
N LEU A 273 3.66 5.16 0.22
CA LEU A 273 4.38 6.38 -0.13
C LEU A 273 5.57 6.64 0.80
N THR A 274 5.82 5.81 1.81
CA THR A 274 6.89 6.00 2.79
C THR A 274 8.27 6.25 2.18
N PRO A 275 8.69 5.57 1.09
CA PRO A 275 9.96 5.91 0.44
C PRO A 275 9.97 7.34 -0.12
N LEU A 276 8.88 7.80 -0.73
CA LEU A 276 8.80 9.15 -1.30
C LEU A 276 8.84 10.23 -0.22
N HIS A 277 8.28 9.94 0.95
CA HIS A 277 8.34 10.85 2.10
C HIS A 277 9.77 11.04 2.64
N GLN A 278 10.64 10.04 2.47
CA GLN A 278 12.00 10.03 3.02
C GLN A 278 13.09 10.40 2.00
N LEU A 279 12.77 10.44 0.70
CA LEU A 279 13.71 10.87 -0.32
C LEU A 279 14.06 12.35 -0.15
N ASN A 280 15.36 12.68 -0.22
CA ASN A 280 15.87 14.05 -0.27
C ASN A 280 17.08 14.12 -1.21
N ASN A 281 17.53 15.33 -1.53
CA ASN A 281 18.63 15.54 -2.47
C ASN A 281 19.97 15.00 -1.97
N GLU A 282 20.16 14.79 -0.68
CA GLU A 282 21.40 14.26 -0.09
C GLU A 282 21.46 12.74 -0.26
N ILE A 283 20.33 12.04 -0.09
CA ILE A 283 20.23 10.58 -0.18
C ILE A 283 20.57 10.04 -1.57
N VAL A 284 20.38 10.81 -2.62
CA VAL A 284 20.65 10.39 -4.03
C VAL A 284 22.13 10.01 -4.27
N TYR A 285 23.03 10.48 -3.41
CA TYR A 285 24.47 10.19 -3.52
C TYR A 285 24.91 8.95 -2.73
N ASP A 286 24.06 8.41 -1.87
CA ASP A 286 24.39 7.25 -1.05
C ASP A 286 24.48 5.97 -1.89
N GLU A 287 25.43 5.09 -1.57
CA GLU A 287 25.57 3.77 -2.22
C GLU A 287 24.42 2.82 -1.84
N ALA A 288 23.89 2.96 -0.62
CA ALA A 288 22.74 2.21 -0.13
C ALA A 288 21.84 3.10 0.73
N ILE A 289 20.53 2.93 0.60
CA ILE A 289 19.51 3.61 1.41
C ILE A 289 18.63 2.54 2.04
N LEU A 290 18.38 2.66 3.32
CA LEU A 290 17.34 1.91 4.02
C LEU A 290 16.23 2.88 4.44
N PHE A 291 15.03 2.70 3.89
CA PHE A 291 13.87 3.47 4.30
C PHE A 291 13.32 2.93 5.63
N LYS A 292 12.92 3.82 6.52
CA LYS A 292 12.19 3.44 7.74
C LYS A 292 10.84 2.88 7.32
N PRO A 293 10.50 1.63 7.67
CA PRO A 293 9.17 1.07 7.39
C PRO A 293 8.05 1.88 8.07
N ASP A 294 6.88 1.93 7.43
CA ASP A 294 5.68 2.45 8.09
C ASP A 294 5.21 1.50 9.20
N VAL A 295 4.32 2.00 10.06
CA VAL A 295 3.68 1.20 11.11
C VAL A 295 2.93 0.03 10.46
N SER A 296 3.20 -1.18 10.94
CA SER A 296 2.59 -2.38 10.41
C SER A 296 1.65 -3.04 11.43
N TYR A 297 0.51 -3.55 10.95
CA TYR A 297 -0.46 -4.21 11.81
C TYR A 297 -0.21 -5.72 11.90
N ARG A 298 -0.18 -6.26 13.14
CA ARG A 298 -0.18 -7.71 13.37
C ARG A 298 -1.60 -8.25 13.18
N LEU A 299 -2.03 -8.37 11.93
CA LEU A 299 -3.37 -8.86 11.60
C LEU A 299 -3.48 -10.37 11.83
N ALA A 300 -4.67 -10.83 12.21
CA ALA A 300 -5.04 -12.23 12.11
C ALA A 300 -5.04 -12.65 10.63
N GLN A 301 -4.50 -13.82 10.33
CA GLN A 301 -4.46 -14.33 8.97
C GLN A 301 -5.89 -14.73 8.55
N SER A 302 -6.47 -14.02 7.61
CA SER A 302 -7.70 -14.47 6.98
C SER A 302 -7.36 -15.66 6.06
N GLY A 303 -7.62 -16.86 6.54
CA GLY A 303 -7.46 -18.08 5.76
C GLY A 303 -8.54 -18.20 4.68
N GLY A 304 -8.36 -17.60 3.54
CA GLY A 304 -9.14 -17.86 2.33
C GLY A 304 -8.58 -19.07 1.59
N TRP A 305 -9.36 -20.14 1.47
CA TRP A 305 -8.97 -21.33 0.72
C TRP A 305 -8.81 -21.11 -0.79
N ARG A 306 -9.27 -19.97 -1.31
CA ARG A 306 -9.17 -19.63 -2.73
C ARG A 306 -8.84 -18.15 -2.89
N LYS A 307 -7.65 -17.83 -3.38
CA LYS A 307 -7.44 -16.55 -4.05
C LYS A 307 -8.27 -16.58 -5.34
N PRO A 308 -9.09 -15.57 -5.62
CA PRO A 308 -9.70 -15.47 -6.93
C PRO A 308 -8.57 -15.32 -7.96
N ASN A 309 -8.44 -16.31 -8.84
CA ASN A 309 -7.43 -16.30 -9.89
C ASN A 309 -7.97 -15.53 -11.10
N THR A 310 -8.23 -14.24 -10.92
CA THR A 310 -8.68 -13.38 -12.01
C THR A 310 -7.71 -12.20 -12.13
N LEU A 311 -7.31 -11.90 -13.34
CA LEU A 311 -6.45 -10.75 -13.70
C LEU A 311 -7.08 -9.39 -13.38
N LEU A 312 -8.35 -9.37 -12.96
CA LEU A 312 -9.15 -8.16 -12.72
C LEU A 312 -9.33 -7.83 -11.23
N VAL A 313 -8.73 -8.60 -10.33
CA VAL A 313 -8.81 -8.36 -8.89
C VAL A 313 -7.48 -7.81 -8.41
N GLY A 314 -7.51 -6.64 -7.78
CA GLY A 314 -6.34 -6.04 -7.14
C GLY A 314 -5.81 -6.94 -6.01
N GLU A 315 -4.51 -6.87 -5.76
CA GLU A 315 -3.89 -7.53 -4.62
C GLU A 315 -4.14 -6.71 -3.35
N ASN A 316 -4.38 -7.39 -2.23
CA ASN A 316 -4.42 -6.72 -0.93
C ASN A 316 -3.02 -6.30 -0.51
N HIS A 317 -2.95 -5.26 0.33
CA HIS A 317 -1.72 -4.89 1.03
C HIS A 317 -1.08 -6.13 1.67
N PRO A 318 0.25 -6.35 1.52
CA PRO A 318 0.93 -7.51 2.07
C PRO A 318 0.75 -7.62 3.58
N ASN A 319 0.44 -8.80 4.08
CA ASN A 319 0.39 -9.05 5.52
C ASN A 319 1.82 -9.26 6.06
N GLY A 320 2.50 -8.17 6.36
CA GLY A 320 3.88 -8.16 6.81
C GLY A 320 4.43 -6.75 6.92
N VAL A 321 5.69 -6.63 7.32
CA VAL A 321 6.44 -5.37 7.31
C VAL A 321 7.05 -5.19 5.93
N ILE A 322 6.70 -4.09 5.26
CA ILE A 322 7.31 -3.72 3.98
C ILE A 322 8.64 -3.01 4.29
N ILE A 323 9.73 -3.59 3.81
CA ILE A 323 11.08 -3.06 3.95
C ILE A 323 11.54 -2.61 2.57
N ASN A 324 11.54 -1.31 2.35
CA ASN A 324 12.04 -0.70 1.13
C ASN A 324 13.50 -0.30 1.32
N TYR A 325 14.33 -0.58 0.33
CA TYR A 325 15.73 -0.15 0.28
C TYR A 325 16.16 0.12 -1.15
N TYR A 326 17.19 0.93 -1.30
CA TYR A 326 17.77 1.28 -2.59
C TYR A 326 19.26 0.97 -2.58
N LEU A 327 19.77 0.39 -3.67
CA LEU A 327 21.18 0.17 -3.91
C LEU A 327 21.56 0.86 -5.21
N LYS A 328 22.46 1.83 -5.14
CA LYS A 328 22.92 2.56 -6.33
C LYS A 328 23.53 1.60 -7.35
N ASN A 329 24.44 0.75 -6.88
CA ASN A 329 25.02 -0.36 -7.64
C ASN A 329 25.01 -1.61 -6.76
N TYR A 330 24.52 -2.71 -7.29
CA TYR A 330 24.56 -3.99 -6.60
C TYR A 330 25.69 -4.86 -7.16
N TYR A 331 26.58 -5.31 -6.28
CA TYR A 331 27.67 -6.24 -6.58
C TYR A 331 27.47 -7.52 -5.77
N SER A 332 27.31 -8.67 -6.44
CA SER A 332 27.01 -9.95 -5.80
C SER A 332 28.14 -10.49 -4.89
N ASN A 333 29.36 -9.98 -5.04
CA ASN A 333 30.51 -10.29 -4.19
C ASN A 333 30.55 -9.46 -2.89
N TYR A 334 29.79 -8.38 -2.79
CA TYR A 334 29.66 -7.62 -1.55
C TYR A 334 28.72 -8.34 -0.59
N LEU A 335 29.00 -8.19 0.71
CA LEU A 335 28.09 -8.67 1.73
C LEU A 335 26.84 -7.80 1.72
N PHE A 336 25.71 -8.44 1.46
CA PHE A 336 24.39 -7.85 1.66
C PHE A 336 23.66 -8.59 2.77
N LYS A 337 23.16 -7.87 3.76
CA LYS A 337 22.41 -8.45 4.87
C LYS A 337 21.37 -7.46 5.40
N ILE A 338 20.16 -7.94 5.68
CA ILE A 338 19.14 -7.22 6.43
C ILE A 338 18.84 -8.02 7.69
N ASP A 339 19.05 -7.41 8.84
CA ASP A 339 18.76 -8.01 10.15
C ASP A 339 17.56 -7.33 10.79
N ILE A 340 16.66 -8.15 11.32
CA ILE A 340 15.54 -7.72 12.15
C ILE A 340 15.82 -8.16 13.59
N LEU A 341 15.85 -7.20 14.52
CA LEU A 341 16.25 -7.42 15.89
C LEU A 341 15.17 -6.95 16.87
N LYS A 342 15.15 -7.58 18.03
CA LYS A 342 14.47 -7.01 19.20
C LYS A 342 15.27 -5.85 19.77
N LYS A 343 14.66 -5.11 20.68
CA LYS A 343 15.31 -4.01 21.40
C LYS A 343 16.45 -4.45 22.33
N ASP A 344 16.49 -5.72 22.71
CA ASP A 344 17.60 -6.31 23.45
C ASP A 344 18.80 -6.70 22.57
N GLY A 345 18.72 -6.43 21.25
CA GLY A 345 19.76 -6.75 20.27
C GLY A 345 19.71 -8.19 19.75
N SER A 346 18.80 -9.04 20.23
CA SER A 346 18.68 -10.41 19.74
C SER A 346 18.04 -10.44 18.33
N THR A 347 18.69 -11.17 17.42
CA THR A 347 18.23 -11.30 16.03
C THR A 347 17.02 -12.22 15.94
N ILE A 348 15.97 -11.74 15.32
CA ILE A 348 14.75 -12.51 14.99
C ILE A 348 14.92 -13.18 13.64
N ARG A 349 15.30 -12.39 12.61
CA ARG A 349 15.43 -12.84 11.23
C ARG A 349 16.54 -12.10 10.53
N SER A 350 17.25 -12.79 9.63
CA SER A 350 18.26 -12.22 8.74
C SER A 350 17.94 -12.59 7.29
N PHE A 351 18.17 -11.66 6.38
CA PHE A 351 18.06 -11.87 4.94
C PHE A 351 19.42 -11.55 4.31
N THR A 352 19.94 -12.42 3.44
CA THR A 352 21.27 -12.24 2.84
C THR A 352 21.35 -12.77 1.42
N ASN A 353 22.26 -12.20 0.62
CA ASN A 353 22.58 -12.68 -0.72
C ASN A 353 23.51 -13.92 -0.72
N ASN A 354 24.09 -14.28 0.41
CA ASN A 354 25.17 -15.26 0.47
C ASN A 354 24.79 -16.56 1.16
N LYS A 355 24.36 -17.55 0.37
CA LYS A 355 24.04 -18.91 0.83
C LYS A 355 25.29 -19.67 1.37
N ARG A 356 26.51 -19.36 0.89
CA ARG A 356 27.73 -20.13 1.22
C ARG A 356 28.43 -19.68 2.50
N LYS A 357 28.36 -18.38 2.87
CA LYS A 357 28.95 -17.88 4.12
C LYS A 357 28.21 -18.34 5.39
N LEU A 358 27.02 -18.93 5.23
CA LEU A 358 26.24 -19.51 6.32
C LEU A 358 26.87 -20.75 6.96
N LYS A 359 27.90 -21.34 6.33
CA LYS A 359 28.60 -22.55 6.81
C LYS A 359 29.58 -22.31 7.98
N ILE A 360 29.93 -21.09 8.34
CA ILE A 360 31.17 -20.82 9.05
C ILE A 360 31.02 -20.67 10.57
N ASN A 361 29.84 -20.43 11.14
CA ASN A 361 29.67 -20.21 12.56
C ASN A 361 28.99 -21.31 13.37
N SER A 362 28.79 -22.49 12.81
CA SER A 362 28.35 -23.64 13.61
C SER A 362 29.53 -24.59 13.79
N ASN A 363 29.96 -24.79 15.04
CA ASN A 363 30.84 -25.88 15.46
C ASN A 363 30.20 -27.28 15.24
N LYS A 364 29.27 -27.42 14.30
CA LYS A 364 28.61 -28.65 13.87
C LYS A 364 29.22 -29.13 12.56
N PRO A 365 29.47 -30.44 12.41
CA PRO A 365 30.12 -31.00 11.24
C PRO A 365 29.32 -30.72 9.96
N VAL A 366 30.03 -30.40 8.90
CA VAL A 366 29.53 -30.11 7.54
C VAL A 366 28.67 -31.26 7.04
N LEU A 367 27.40 -31.01 6.78
CA LEU A 367 26.52 -31.93 6.08
C LEU A 367 26.94 -32.02 4.61
N SER A 368 27.00 -33.21 4.04
CA SER A 368 27.68 -33.49 2.79
C SER A 368 26.84 -33.28 1.52
N ASN A 369 25.58 -32.92 1.63
CA ASN A 369 24.65 -32.72 0.52
C ASN A 369 24.03 -31.30 0.48
N GLU A 370 23.83 -30.74 -0.71
CA GLU A 370 23.18 -29.44 -0.90
C GLU A 370 21.76 -29.42 -0.34
N ASN A 371 21.03 -30.52 -0.36
CA ASN A 371 19.69 -30.66 0.21
C ASN A 371 19.67 -30.50 1.74
N ASP A 372 20.69 -30.97 2.45
CA ASP A 372 20.79 -30.84 3.89
C ASP A 372 20.95 -29.38 4.35
N ILE A 373 21.46 -28.51 3.48
CA ILE A 373 21.60 -27.08 3.72
C ILE A 373 20.22 -26.39 3.72
N ASP A 374 19.35 -26.73 2.82
CA ASP A 374 18.00 -26.13 2.72
C ASP A 374 17.12 -26.54 3.91
N TYR A 375 17.28 -27.74 4.44
CA TYR A 375 16.57 -28.18 5.66
C TYR A 375 17.11 -27.51 6.93
N ALA A 376 18.39 -27.31 7.05
CA ALA A 376 18.99 -26.55 8.16
C ALA A 376 18.58 -25.06 8.10
N LEU A 377 18.39 -24.52 6.90
CA LEU A 377 17.95 -23.14 6.67
C LEU A 377 16.48 -22.90 7.06
N SER A 378 15.61 -23.91 7.04
CA SER A 378 14.21 -23.74 7.42
C SER A 378 14.03 -23.33 8.88
N ALA A 379 14.92 -23.81 9.77
CA ALA A 379 14.99 -23.45 11.18
C ALA A 379 15.98 -22.32 11.46
N SER A 380 16.75 -21.91 10.46
CA SER A 380 17.70 -20.81 10.59
C SER A 380 16.95 -19.48 10.65
N ASN A 381 17.45 -18.54 11.43
CA ASN A 381 17.00 -17.15 11.36
C ASN A 381 17.45 -16.43 10.07
N ILE A 382 18.14 -17.14 9.16
CA ILE A 382 18.69 -16.59 7.92
C ILE A 382 17.89 -17.07 6.70
N LYS A 383 17.50 -16.15 5.82
CA LYS A 383 16.81 -16.41 4.55
C LYS A 383 17.61 -15.81 3.40
N SER A 384 17.71 -16.54 2.30
CA SER A 384 18.34 -16.01 1.09
C SER A 384 17.42 -15.07 0.35
N ILE A 385 17.98 -13.97 -0.16
CA ILE A 385 17.31 -13.01 -1.07
C ILE A 385 18.26 -12.63 -2.21
N GLU A 386 17.70 -12.10 -3.27
CA GLU A 386 18.44 -11.66 -4.46
C GLU A 386 18.21 -10.16 -4.68
N PRO A 387 19.06 -9.28 -4.08
CA PRO A 387 18.98 -7.85 -4.31
C PRO A 387 19.40 -7.49 -5.74
N HIS A 388 18.98 -6.31 -6.19
CA HIS A 388 19.41 -5.74 -7.46
C HIS A 388 19.70 -4.23 -7.32
N SER A 389 20.36 -3.65 -8.31
CA SER A 389 20.56 -2.20 -8.39
C SER A 389 19.22 -1.48 -8.54
N GLY A 390 19.09 -0.32 -7.92
CA GLY A 390 17.85 0.45 -7.86
C GLY A 390 17.01 0.14 -6.63
N GLY A 391 15.71 0.41 -6.72
CA GLY A 391 14.74 0.17 -5.64
C GLY A 391 14.43 -1.29 -5.44
N ASN A 392 14.43 -1.73 -4.19
CA ASN A 392 14.13 -3.10 -3.78
C ASN A 392 13.06 -3.10 -2.69
N LYS A 393 12.22 -4.14 -2.68
CA LYS A 393 11.16 -4.36 -1.70
C LYS A 393 11.29 -5.75 -1.10
N LEU A 394 11.36 -5.84 0.22
CA LEU A 394 11.33 -7.08 0.98
C LEU A 394 10.10 -7.06 1.90
N ILE A 395 9.33 -8.14 1.93
CA ILE A 395 8.22 -8.30 2.85
C ILE A 395 8.59 -9.33 3.91
N TRP A 396 8.64 -8.89 5.17
CA TRP A 396 8.82 -9.79 6.30
C TRP A 396 7.46 -10.13 6.92
N ASP A 397 7.15 -11.41 6.99
CA ASP A 397 5.89 -11.98 7.48
C ASP A 397 5.67 -11.86 9.01
N MET A 398 6.49 -11.07 9.71
CA MET A 398 6.49 -10.88 11.17
C MET A 398 6.75 -12.16 11.95
N ARG A 399 7.46 -13.14 11.38
CA ARG A 399 7.63 -14.45 11.98
C ARG A 399 9.08 -14.75 12.35
N TYR A 400 9.22 -15.46 13.46
CA TYR A 400 10.41 -16.22 13.78
C TYR A 400 10.62 -17.35 12.77
N PRO A 401 11.81 -17.97 12.72
CA PRO A 401 12.01 -19.20 11.98
C PRO A 401 11.07 -20.30 12.42
N GLY A 402 10.74 -21.21 11.51
CA GLY A 402 10.05 -22.44 11.83
C GLY A 402 10.92 -23.45 12.62
N PHE A 403 10.52 -24.69 12.65
CA PHE A 403 11.25 -25.78 13.28
C PHE A 403 12.22 -26.47 12.32
N VAL A 404 13.22 -27.20 12.86
CA VAL A 404 14.14 -28.02 12.10
C VAL A 404 13.38 -29.07 11.28
N SER A 405 13.70 -29.18 10.00
CA SER A 405 13.16 -30.17 9.09
C SER A 405 14.24 -31.17 8.65
N PHE A 406 13.84 -32.30 8.07
CA PHE A 406 14.74 -33.29 7.50
C PHE A 406 14.15 -33.86 6.20
N ASP A 407 15.00 -34.43 5.36
CA ASP A 407 14.57 -34.99 4.07
C ASP A 407 13.58 -36.15 4.26
N GLY A 408 12.51 -36.16 3.43
CA GLY A 408 11.42 -37.12 3.54
C GLY A 408 10.49 -36.96 4.72
N MET A 409 10.55 -35.83 5.44
CA MET A 409 9.62 -35.52 6.52
C MET A 409 8.21 -35.27 5.98
N VAL A 410 7.25 -36.09 6.40
CA VAL A 410 5.84 -35.93 6.05
C VAL A 410 5.05 -35.65 7.30
N LEU A 411 4.44 -34.46 7.37
CA LEU A 411 3.58 -34.02 8.45
C LEU A 411 2.15 -33.80 7.95
N TYR A 412 1.18 -34.20 8.75
CA TYR A 412 -0.24 -33.98 8.45
C TYR A 412 -0.71 -32.68 9.09
N SER A 413 -1.32 -31.79 8.29
CA SER A 413 -1.93 -30.51 8.73
C SER A 413 -1.03 -29.62 9.60
N SER A 414 0.29 -29.69 9.41
CA SER A 414 1.26 -29.01 10.26
C SER A 414 2.31 -28.29 9.40
N PRO A 415 1.97 -27.10 8.88
CA PRO A 415 2.94 -26.32 8.10
C PRO A 415 4.12 -25.89 8.98
N ASN A 416 5.33 -25.86 8.40
CA ASN A 416 6.53 -25.37 9.09
C ASN A 416 6.58 -23.84 9.03
N THR A 417 5.73 -23.19 9.82
CA THR A 417 5.71 -21.74 9.99
C THR A 417 6.09 -21.37 11.42
N GLY A 418 7.00 -20.41 11.57
CA GLY A 418 7.38 -19.91 12.90
C GLY A 418 6.31 -19.02 13.53
N PRO A 419 6.35 -18.82 14.85
CA PRO A 419 5.45 -17.92 15.56
C PRO A 419 5.57 -16.48 15.07
N LYS A 420 4.47 -15.72 15.08
CA LYS A 420 4.52 -14.27 14.85
C LYS A 420 5.12 -13.55 16.06
N VAL A 421 5.85 -12.47 15.81
CA VAL A 421 6.35 -11.58 16.86
C VAL A 421 5.21 -10.85 17.57
N VAL A 422 5.46 -10.33 18.76
CA VAL A 422 4.50 -9.52 19.52
C VAL A 422 4.43 -8.09 18.95
N PRO A 423 3.35 -7.33 19.16
CA PRO A 423 3.35 -5.90 18.93
C PRO A 423 4.46 -5.20 19.71
N GLY A 424 5.09 -4.17 19.12
CA GLY A 424 6.18 -3.42 19.74
C GLY A 424 7.17 -2.84 18.75
N LYS A 425 8.25 -2.25 19.26
CA LYS A 425 9.31 -1.63 18.47
C LYS A 425 10.44 -2.61 18.19
N TYR A 426 10.96 -2.54 16.99
CA TYR A 426 12.01 -3.41 16.46
C TYR A 426 13.09 -2.58 15.79
N ASP A 427 14.30 -3.13 15.73
CA ASP A 427 15.42 -2.55 14.98
C ASP A 427 15.60 -3.28 13.65
N LEU A 428 15.89 -2.52 12.61
CA LEU A 428 16.20 -2.96 11.26
C LEU A 428 17.59 -2.48 10.90
N ILE A 429 18.48 -3.38 10.48
CA ILE A 429 19.85 -3.05 10.08
C ILE A 429 20.07 -3.57 8.67
N LEU A 430 20.45 -2.68 7.75
CA LEU A 430 20.96 -3.02 6.44
C LEU A 430 22.49 -2.94 6.49
N THR A 431 23.16 -4.04 6.17
CA THR A 431 24.62 -4.07 5.95
C THR A 431 24.88 -4.25 4.46
N TYR A 432 25.60 -3.33 3.85
CA TYR A 432 26.04 -3.40 2.46
C TYR A 432 27.45 -2.82 2.32
N ASN A 433 28.40 -3.58 1.75
CA ASN A 433 29.79 -3.15 1.54
C ASN A 433 30.42 -2.50 2.77
N ASP A 434 30.35 -3.18 3.93
CA ASP A 434 30.85 -2.73 5.24
C ASP A 434 30.18 -1.48 5.84
N GLN A 435 29.15 -0.95 5.20
CA GLN A 435 28.30 0.10 5.76
C GLN A 435 27.10 -0.52 6.46
N GLU A 436 26.77 0.03 7.63
CA GLU A 436 25.56 -0.33 8.37
C GLU A 436 24.60 0.85 8.49
N ILE A 437 23.36 0.64 8.09
CA ILE A 437 22.29 1.63 8.20
C ILE A 437 21.22 1.06 9.11
N LYS A 438 20.95 1.75 10.22
CA LYS A 438 19.97 1.33 11.22
C LYS A 438 18.71 2.19 11.14
N LYS A 439 17.54 1.55 11.20
CA LYS A 439 16.22 2.18 11.37
C LYS A 439 15.42 1.47 12.47
N GLU A 440 14.56 2.20 13.15
CA GLU A 440 13.55 1.65 14.05
C GLU A 440 12.22 1.61 13.34
N PHE A 441 11.42 0.55 13.56
CA PHE A 441 10.04 0.46 13.09
C PHE A 441 9.12 -0.12 14.16
N GLU A 442 7.82 -0.04 13.96
CA GLU A 442 6.83 -0.45 14.94
C GLU A 442 5.80 -1.41 14.33
N ILE A 443 5.47 -2.44 15.09
CA ILE A 443 4.35 -3.34 14.81
C ILE A 443 3.30 -3.08 15.89
N ILE A 444 2.08 -2.78 15.47
CA ILE A 444 0.95 -2.57 16.38
C ILE A 444 -0.05 -3.72 16.29
N LYS A 445 -0.88 -3.87 17.31
CA LYS A 445 -1.93 -4.89 17.32
C LYS A 445 -3.04 -4.54 16.33
N ASP A 446 -3.76 -5.55 15.86
CA ASP A 446 -5.00 -5.37 15.13
C ASP A 446 -6.00 -4.60 16.01
N PRO A 447 -6.52 -3.43 15.59
CA PRO A 447 -7.44 -2.62 16.41
C PRO A 447 -8.79 -3.30 16.66
N ARG A 448 -9.12 -4.34 15.90
CA ARG A 448 -10.38 -5.08 15.99
C ARG A 448 -10.39 -6.15 17.11
N VAL A 449 -9.22 -6.42 17.74
CA VAL A 449 -9.09 -7.42 18.80
C VAL A 449 -8.73 -6.78 20.13
N ASN A 450 -9.24 -7.38 21.22
CA ASN A 450 -9.05 -6.87 22.57
C ASN A 450 -7.88 -7.50 23.33
N ASN A 451 -7.00 -8.26 22.64
CA ASN A 451 -5.86 -8.91 23.26
C ASN A 451 -4.90 -7.87 23.90
N THR A 452 -4.40 -8.21 25.05
CA THR A 452 -3.40 -7.42 25.78
C THR A 452 -1.98 -7.75 25.28
N GLN A 453 -1.01 -6.94 25.64
CA GLN A 453 0.41 -7.22 25.36
C GLN A 453 0.86 -8.52 26.03
N GLU A 454 0.39 -8.77 27.26
CA GLU A 454 0.71 -9.98 28.04
C GLU A 454 0.16 -11.25 27.36
N ASP A 455 -1.02 -11.17 26.74
CA ASP A 455 -1.59 -12.29 25.97
C ASP A 455 -0.68 -12.66 24.80
N TYR A 456 -0.21 -11.64 24.04
CA TYR A 456 0.72 -11.87 22.93
C TYR A 456 2.06 -12.45 23.36
N GLU A 457 2.62 -11.98 24.50
CA GLU A 457 3.89 -12.46 25.05
C GLU A 457 3.75 -13.89 25.57
N SER A 458 2.66 -14.21 26.26
CA SER A 458 2.37 -15.55 26.76
C SER A 458 2.20 -16.53 25.61
N GLN A 459 1.44 -16.15 24.55
CA GLN A 459 1.30 -16.95 23.34
C GLN A 459 2.66 -17.18 22.66
N LEU A 460 3.45 -16.14 22.45
CA LEU A 460 4.76 -16.26 21.80
C LEU A 460 5.69 -17.19 22.59
N ASN A 461 5.77 -17.02 23.89
CA ASN A 461 6.62 -17.84 24.77
C ASN A 461 6.23 -19.32 24.72
N PHE A 462 4.92 -19.60 24.71
CA PHE A 462 4.41 -20.96 24.54
C PHE A 462 4.78 -21.54 23.18
N LEU A 463 4.50 -20.80 22.10
CA LEU A 463 4.76 -21.24 20.72
C LEU A 463 6.26 -21.46 20.44
N LEU A 464 7.13 -20.62 20.98
CA LEU A 464 8.59 -20.80 20.85
C LEU A 464 9.04 -22.10 21.55
N LYS A 465 8.52 -22.41 22.76
CA LYS A 465 8.80 -23.66 23.46
C LYS A 465 8.34 -24.87 22.64
N VAL A 466 7.14 -24.83 22.06
CA VAL A 466 6.63 -25.93 21.24
C VAL A 466 7.48 -26.10 19.98
N ARG A 467 7.79 -25.01 19.27
CA ARG A 467 8.68 -25.04 18.09
C ARG A 467 10.04 -25.68 18.40
N ASP A 468 10.62 -25.32 19.54
CA ASP A 468 11.93 -25.84 19.96
C ASP A 468 11.86 -27.34 20.30
N GLN A 469 10.74 -27.81 20.86
CA GLN A 469 10.53 -29.25 21.09
C GLN A 469 10.33 -30.01 19.77
N VAL A 470 9.62 -29.46 18.78
CA VAL A 470 9.57 -30.04 17.41
C VAL A 470 10.96 -30.13 16.81
N SER A 471 11.73 -29.03 16.93
CA SER A 471 13.12 -28.98 16.41
C SER A 471 14.01 -30.04 17.07
N ASN A 472 13.92 -30.22 18.38
CA ASN A 472 14.67 -31.24 19.12
C ASN A 472 14.29 -32.65 18.67
N ALA A 473 12.99 -32.92 18.52
CA ALA A 473 12.51 -34.20 18.02
C ALA A 473 13.04 -34.50 16.60
N ASN A 474 12.97 -33.53 15.70
CA ASN A 474 13.43 -33.68 14.34
C ASN A 474 14.97 -33.77 14.25
N GLN A 475 15.71 -33.02 15.10
CA GLN A 475 17.18 -33.14 15.18
C GLN A 475 17.59 -34.52 15.65
N THR A 476 16.85 -35.11 16.61
CA THR A 476 17.11 -36.50 17.05
C THR A 476 17.00 -37.49 15.88
N ILE A 477 16.04 -37.32 14.97
CA ILE A 477 15.91 -38.15 13.76
C ILE A 477 17.14 -37.99 12.84
N ILE A 478 17.57 -36.75 12.64
CA ILE A 478 18.78 -36.46 11.83
C ILE A 478 20.01 -37.16 12.43
N ASP A 479 20.18 -37.05 13.75
CA ASP A 479 21.32 -37.67 14.45
C ASP A 479 21.26 -39.20 14.38
N ILE A 480 20.07 -39.81 14.54
CA ILE A 480 19.85 -41.27 14.36
C ILE A 480 20.23 -41.71 12.95
N ARG A 481 19.78 -40.98 11.93
CA ARG A 481 20.10 -41.34 10.52
C ARG A 481 21.60 -41.28 10.27
N LYS A 482 22.28 -40.26 10.80
CA LYS A 482 23.74 -40.14 10.73
C LYS A 482 24.44 -41.33 11.39
N ILE A 483 24.05 -41.69 12.62
CA ILE A 483 24.61 -42.83 13.34
C ILE A 483 24.36 -44.14 12.56
N LYS A 484 23.15 -44.35 12.02
CA LYS A 484 22.83 -45.53 11.20
C LYS A 484 23.74 -45.65 9.96
N ASN A 485 24.03 -44.52 9.27
CA ASN A 485 24.95 -44.47 8.13
C ASN A 485 26.40 -44.78 8.56
N ASP A 486 26.87 -44.24 9.67
CA ASP A 486 28.21 -44.51 10.22
C ASP A 486 28.37 -46.00 10.61
N LEU A 487 27.34 -46.57 11.26
CA LEU A 487 27.32 -47.99 11.59
C LEU A 487 27.31 -48.90 10.33
N GLU A 488 26.66 -48.50 9.26
CA GLU A 488 26.64 -49.22 8.00
C GLU A 488 28.03 -49.20 7.33
N TYR A 489 28.68 -48.04 7.32
CA TYR A 489 30.07 -47.92 6.88
C TYR A 489 31.03 -48.83 7.67
N ILE A 490 30.91 -48.88 9.01
CA ILE A 490 31.72 -49.74 9.88
C ILE A 490 31.39 -51.23 9.56
N ASN A 491 30.12 -51.59 9.44
CA ASN A 491 29.67 -52.93 9.16
C ASN A 491 30.30 -53.49 7.85
N ASN A 492 30.36 -52.65 6.80
CA ASN A 492 30.98 -53.01 5.53
C ASN A 492 32.51 -53.26 5.64
N LYS A 493 33.17 -52.60 6.61
CA LYS A 493 34.62 -52.78 6.84
C LYS A 493 34.97 -53.95 7.73
N VAL A 494 34.08 -54.39 8.61
CA VAL A 494 34.33 -55.47 9.57
C VAL A 494 33.71 -56.81 9.15
N SER A 495 33.40 -56.97 7.84
CA SER A 495 32.85 -58.20 7.28
C SER A 495 33.68 -59.43 7.71
N GLY A 496 33.03 -60.40 8.37
CA GLY A 496 33.67 -61.58 8.95
C GLY A 496 33.88 -61.55 10.47
N LYS A 497 33.74 -60.44 11.16
CA LYS A 497 33.77 -60.34 12.63
C LYS A 497 32.38 -60.40 13.23
N ARG A 498 31.82 -61.60 13.34
CA ARG A 498 30.41 -61.82 13.71
C ARG A 498 29.95 -61.08 14.97
N GLN A 499 30.74 -61.05 16.03
CA GLN A 499 30.42 -60.38 17.27
C GLN A 499 30.21 -58.86 17.08
N ILE A 500 31.02 -58.22 16.23
CA ILE A 500 30.87 -56.76 15.96
C ILE A 500 29.60 -56.51 15.11
N VAL A 501 29.33 -57.36 14.12
CA VAL A 501 28.12 -57.26 13.30
C VAL A 501 26.86 -57.42 14.16
N ASP A 502 26.87 -58.39 15.10
CA ASP A 502 25.72 -58.59 16.01
C ASP A 502 25.46 -57.37 16.90
N LEU A 503 26.51 -56.77 17.47
CA LEU A 503 26.43 -55.56 18.26
C LEU A 503 25.90 -54.36 17.42
N ILE A 504 26.38 -54.21 16.20
CA ILE A 504 25.88 -53.18 15.26
C ILE A 504 24.39 -53.36 15.01
N ASN A 505 23.94 -54.56 14.74
CA ASN A 505 22.53 -54.88 14.49
C ASN A 505 21.66 -54.64 15.72
N GLU A 506 22.13 -55.04 16.91
CA GLU A 506 21.42 -54.74 18.16
C GLU A 506 21.27 -53.23 18.36
N PHE A 507 22.35 -52.45 18.16
CA PHE A 507 22.29 -51.01 18.32
C PHE A 507 21.41 -50.34 17.27
N LYS A 508 21.46 -50.74 16.01
CA LYS A 508 20.54 -50.28 14.98
C LYS A 508 19.08 -50.56 15.35
N GLY A 509 18.77 -51.72 15.93
CA GLY A 509 17.42 -52.04 16.41
C GLY A 509 16.95 -51.08 17.52
N LYS A 510 17.83 -50.75 18.48
CA LYS A 510 17.51 -49.78 19.52
C LYS A 510 17.21 -48.36 18.96
N LEU A 511 18.03 -47.92 17.98
CA LEU A 511 17.81 -46.65 17.28
C LEU A 511 16.48 -46.62 16.51
N GLU A 512 16.09 -47.73 15.90
CA GLU A 512 14.85 -47.85 15.15
C GLU A 512 13.60 -47.71 16.05
N VAL A 513 13.66 -48.25 17.26
CA VAL A 513 12.59 -48.09 18.25
C VAL A 513 12.40 -46.62 18.61
N VAL A 514 13.48 -45.86 18.81
CA VAL A 514 13.43 -44.41 19.10
C VAL A 514 12.88 -43.64 17.91
N ASP A 515 13.41 -43.92 16.70
CA ASP A 515 13.00 -43.29 15.44
C ASP A 515 11.48 -43.45 15.23
N ASN A 516 10.96 -44.68 15.32
CA ASN A 516 9.53 -44.99 15.12
C ASN A 516 8.59 -44.37 16.18
N ASN A 517 9.10 -44.06 17.38
CA ASN A 517 8.32 -43.35 18.39
C ASN A 517 8.20 -41.86 18.11
N ILE A 518 9.24 -41.24 17.51
CA ILE A 518 9.27 -39.81 17.24
C ILE A 518 8.64 -39.49 15.89
N HIS A 519 8.95 -40.28 14.84
CA HIS A 519 8.54 -40.06 13.46
C HIS A 519 7.91 -41.30 12.83
N MET A 520 6.88 -41.13 12.00
CA MET A 520 6.29 -42.22 11.25
C MET A 520 7.06 -42.44 9.94
N THR A 521 7.97 -43.41 9.93
CA THR A 521 8.87 -43.72 8.81
C THR A 521 8.16 -44.26 7.58
N LYS A 522 6.91 -44.73 7.70
CA LYS A 522 6.09 -45.27 6.59
C LYS A 522 5.40 -44.22 5.75
N ASN A 523 5.32 -42.99 6.22
CA ASN A 523 4.67 -41.90 5.50
C ASN A 523 5.53 -41.45 4.32
N GLN A 524 4.99 -41.57 3.09
CA GLN A 524 5.59 -41.11 1.83
C GLN A 524 4.78 -39.97 1.19
N SER A 525 3.51 -39.83 1.55
CA SER A 525 2.62 -38.78 1.08
C SER A 525 1.88 -38.10 2.20
N ARG A 526 1.29 -36.94 1.93
CA ARG A 526 0.50 -36.18 2.91
C ARG A 526 -0.77 -36.90 3.41
N GLN A 527 -1.22 -37.95 2.71
CA GLN A 527 -2.40 -38.74 3.08
C GLN A 527 -2.05 -39.98 3.91
N ASP A 528 -0.79 -40.44 3.89
CA ASP A 528 -0.36 -41.65 4.59
C ASP A 528 -0.55 -41.60 6.11
N PRO A 529 -0.47 -40.43 6.79
CA PRO A 529 -0.81 -40.32 8.20
C PRO A 529 -2.22 -40.81 8.58
N LEU A 530 -3.14 -40.84 7.62
CA LEU A 530 -4.49 -41.41 7.81
C LEU A 530 -4.44 -42.95 7.96
N ASN A 531 -3.42 -43.60 7.36
CA ASN A 531 -3.25 -45.06 7.42
C ASN A 531 -2.33 -45.48 8.57
N PHE A 532 -1.22 -44.76 8.78
CA PHE A 532 -0.17 -45.17 9.73
C PHE A 532 -0.19 -44.38 11.05
N GLY A 533 -1.06 -43.38 11.15
CA GLY A 533 -1.16 -42.49 12.29
C GLY A 533 0.00 -41.48 12.38
N ILE A 534 -0.10 -40.57 13.31
CA ILE A 534 0.90 -39.52 13.56
C ILE A 534 1.72 -39.82 14.81
N ARG A 535 2.98 -39.36 14.83
CA ARG A 535 3.89 -39.50 15.95
C ARG A 535 4.13 -38.16 16.67
N ILE A 536 5.02 -38.16 17.65
CA ILE A 536 5.27 -37.02 18.55
C ILE A 536 5.62 -35.75 17.77
N ASN A 537 6.52 -35.83 16.77
CA ASN A 537 6.92 -34.64 16.01
C ASN A 537 5.75 -34.00 15.28
N ASN A 538 4.85 -34.79 14.70
CA ASN A 538 3.68 -34.26 14.02
C ASN A 538 2.63 -33.70 15.02
N ARG A 539 2.44 -34.36 16.17
CA ARG A 539 1.52 -33.85 17.21
C ARG A 539 1.96 -32.49 17.75
N LEU A 540 3.25 -32.35 18.02
CA LEU A 540 3.84 -31.07 18.46
C LEU A 540 3.77 -30.00 17.35
N ALA A 541 4.06 -30.38 16.09
CA ALA A 541 3.95 -29.48 14.96
C ALA A 541 2.49 -29.03 14.71
N PHE A 542 1.52 -29.92 14.91
CA PHE A 542 0.10 -29.57 14.85
C PHE A 542 -0.28 -28.59 15.97
N LEU A 543 0.16 -28.83 17.21
CA LEU A 543 -0.08 -27.93 18.32
C LEU A 543 0.50 -26.53 18.03
N LEU A 544 1.69 -26.46 17.43
CA LEU A 544 2.29 -25.19 17.00
C LEU A 544 1.43 -24.47 15.97
N ALA A 545 0.89 -25.18 15.00
CA ALA A 545 0.09 -24.61 13.92
C ALA A 545 -1.31 -24.15 14.40
N ASP A 546 -1.94 -24.93 15.26
CA ASP A 546 -3.29 -24.70 15.77
C ASP A 546 -3.35 -23.54 16.78
N SER A 547 -2.26 -23.28 17.49
CA SER A 547 -2.17 -22.25 18.53
C SER A 547 -1.67 -20.88 18.01
N GLN A 548 -1.42 -20.72 16.71
CA GLN A 548 -0.99 -19.47 16.06
C GLN A 548 -2.18 -18.58 15.68
#